data_3363ec9851ca7bf37f2044a1b771f730
#
_entry.id   3363ec9851ca7bf37f2044a1b771f730
#
_cell.length_a   1.000
_cell.length_b   1.000
_cell.length_c   1.000
_cell.angle_alpha   90.00
_cell.angle_beta   90.00
_cell.angle_gamma   90.00
#
_symmetry.space_group_name_H-M   'P 1'
#
loop_
_entity.id
_entity.type
_entity.pdbx_description
1 polymer ?
#
loop_
_entity_poly.entity_id
_entity_poly.type
_entity_poly.pdbx_seq_one_letter_code
_entity_poly.pdbx_strand_id
1 'polypeptide(L)'
;MTDTTRERAAASGRGGESGAQSPSDKIDRREAIRRAALLAGVALAPDWLDFATHAQAPAGRTYITSVQTPILAAAAERILPRTDTPGAIDAGVPAFIDRFYGEFMTSADQRLLVSALDAFENAAKAAHGASFAMLSGEQQDAVLRSVATAQQEKDPSSFGLLRSVTILGYFTSETVGKQVLHYDPVPGAYDGCIPIEQVGRRNWTT
;
A
#
# COMPACT_ATOMS: atom_id res chain seq x y z
N MET A 1 -25.91 13.27 -93.15
CA MET A 1 -26.30 14.53 -92.51
C MET A 1 -26.10 14.27 -91.02
N THR A 2 -24.91 14.63 -90.56
CA THR A 2 -24.59 15.71 -89.66
C THR A 2 -25.24 15.57 -88.32
N ASP A 3 -24.64 15.55 -87.21
CA ASP A 3 -23.43 16.22 -86.75
C ASP A 3 -23.27 15.79 -85.30
N THR A 4 -22.08 15.38 -84.90
CA THR A 4 -21.14 16.06 -84.10
C THR A 4 -21.56 16.44 -82.65
N THR A 5 -20.74 16.06 -81.83
CA THR A 5 -20.10 16.83 -80.76
C THR A 5 -20.44 16.42 -79.38
N ARG A 6 -19.41 15.73 -78.77
CA ARG A 6 -18.49 16.31 -77.76
C ARG A 6 -19.02 16.30 -76.35
N GLU A 7 -18.32 15.50 -75.64
CA GLU A 7 -17.34 15.88 -74.57
C GLU A 7 -18.01 16.20 -73.25
N ARG A 8 -17.67 15.61 -72.24
CA ARG A 8 -16.52 15.62 -71.43
C ARG A 8 -16.78 14.84 -70.14
N ALA A 9 -15.82 14.00 -69.86
CA ALA A 9 -15.56 13.43 -68.54
C ALA A 9 -15.38 14.57 -67.51
N ALA A 10 -15.97 14.36 -66.35
CA ALA A 10 -15.48 14.95 -65.13
C ALA A 10 -15.64 13.90 -64.01
N ALA A 11 -14.56 13.20 -63.81
CA ALA A 11 -14.35 12.46 -62.59
C ALA A 11 -14.27 13.46 -61.44
N SER A 12 -15.22 13.43 -60.54
CA SER A 12 -15.10 14.07 -59.24
C SER A 12 -15.00 12.98 -58.17
N GLY A 13 -13.78 12.61 -57.90
CA GLY A 13 -13.45 11.86 -56.70
C GLY A 13 -13.79 12.70 -55.49
N ARG A 14 -14.78 12.30 -54.74
CA ARG A 14 -14.94 12.79 -53.37
C ARG A 14 -14.06 11.94 -52.49
N GLY A 15 -12.88 12.48 -52.17
CA GLY A 15 -12.06 12.02 -51.06
C GLY A 15 -12.89 12.09 -49.77
N GLY A 16 -13.12 10.93 -49.21
CA GLY A 16 -13.59 10.86 -47.85
C GLY A 16 -12.48 11.40 -46.94
N GLU A 17 -12.67 12.60 -46.48
CA GLU A 17 -11.93 13.09 -45.31
C GLU A 17 -12.35 12.25 -44.12
N SER A 18 -11.55 11.21 -43.87
CA SER A 18 -11.48 10.55 -42.58
C SER A 18 -11.05 11.62 -41.57
N GLY A 19 -12.01 12.26 -40.95
CA GLY A 19 -11.78 13.08 -39.77
C GLY A 19 -11.13 12.22 -38.72
N ALA A 20 -9.83 12.28 -38.65
CA ALA A 20 -9.08 11.83 -37.48
C ALA A 20 -9.56 12.69 -36.31
N GLN A 21 -10.55 12.19 -35.60
CA GLN A 21 -10.86 12.69 -34.27
C GLN A 21 -9.61 12.46 -33.45
N SER A 22 -8.87 13.52 -33.20
CA SER A 22 -7.87 13.56 -32.14
C SER A 22 -8.55 13.04 -30.87
N PRO A 23 -8.05 11.95 -30.24
CA PRO A 23 -8.52 11.58 -28.95
C PRO A 23 -8.30 12.79 -28.06
N SER A 24 -9.38 13.43 -27.61
CA SER A 24 -9.32 14.46 -26.59
C SER A 24 -8.59 13.83 -25.43
N ASP A 25 -7.39 14.32 -25.19
CA ASP A 25 -6.47 13.87 -24.16
C ASP A 25 -7.05 14.29 -22.79
N LYS A 26 -8.18 13.70 -22.46
CA LYS A 26 -8.77 13.81 -21.12
C LYS A 26 -7.93 12.90 -20.25
N ILE A 27 -6.89 13.49 -19.70
CA ILE A 27 -6.08 12.85 -18.67
C ILE A 27 -7.06 12.39 -17.59
N ASP A 28 -7.22 11.08 -17.43
CA ASP A 28 -7.96 10.49 -16.33
C ASP A 28 -7.29 10.91 -15.00
N ARG A 29 -8.10 11.09 -13.95
CA ARG A 29 -7.60 11.44 -12.61
C ARG A 29 -6.42 10.57 -12.18
N ARG A 30 -6.48 9.28 -12.49
CA ARG A 30 -5.40 8.32 -12.20
C ARG A 30 -4.12 8.66 -12.96
N GLU A 31 -4.24 9.00 -14.22
CA GLU A 31 -3.09 9.37 -15.06
C GLU A 31 -2.51 10.73 -14.64
N ALA A 32 -3.34 11.68 -14.22
CA ALA A 32 -2.88 12.94 -13.67
C ALA A 32 -2.07 12.74 -12.37
N ILE A 33 -2.54 11.87 -11.49
CA ILE A 33 -1.85 11.54 -10.24
C ILE A 33 -0.54 10.80 -10.51
N ARG A 34 -0.51 9.86 -11.46
CA ARG A 34 0.72 9.17 -11.89
C ARG A 34 1.76 10.15 -12.43
N ARG A 35 1.34 11.07 -13.30
CA ARG A 35 2.24 12.08 -13.86
C ARG A 35 2.75 13.06 -12.80
N ALA A 36 1.89 13.46 -11.86
CA ALA A 36 2.29 14.31 -10.74
C ALA A 36 3.30 13.61 -9.82
N ALA A 37 3.11 12.32 -9.53
CA ALA A 37 4.05 11.53 -8.73
C ALA A 37 5.41 11.36 -9.42
N LEU A 38 5.43 11.15 -10.74
CA LEU A 38 6.66 11.09 -11.55
C LEU A 38 7.42 12.42 -11.56
N LEU A 39 6.69 13.55 -11.64
CA LEU A 39 7.29 14.90 -11.60
C LEU A 39 7.84 15.25 -10.21
N ALA A 40 7.27 14.69 -9.15
CA ALA A 40 7.73 14.88 -7.78
C ALA A 40 8.97 14.03 -7.43
N GLY A 41 9.51 13.26 -8.39
CA GLY A 41 10.70 12.41 -8.18
C GLY A 41 10.45 11.23 -7.25
N VAL A 42 9.20 10.96 -6.92
CA VAL A 42 8.82 9.80 -6.13
C VAL A 42 8.68 8.63 -7.08
N ALA A 43 9.69 7.77 -7.14
CA ALA A 43 9.64 6.50 -7.85
C ALA A 43 8.73 5.52 -7.09
N LEU A 44 7.46 5.89 -7.00
CA LEU A 44 6.42 4.99 -6.49
C LEU A 44 6.06 4.06 -7.63
N ALA A 45 6.22 2.77 -7.43
CA ALA A 45 5.72 1.79 -8.37
C ALA A 45 4.27 2.12 -8.71
N PRO A 46 3.86 2.11 -10.00
CA PRO A 46 2.53 2.54 -10.43
C PRO A 46 1.38 1.83 -9.70
N ASP A 47 1.64 0.64 -9.20
CA ASP A 47 0.64 -0.26 -8.63
C ASP A 47 0.25 0.02 -7.17
N TRP A 48 1.06 0.79 -6.41
CA TRP A 48 0.73 1.09 -5.02
C TRP A 48 -0.44 2.07 -4.86
N LEU A 49 -0.61 2.98 -5.82
CA LEU A 49 -1.76 3.91 -5.85
C LEU A 49 -3.08 3.18 -6.10
N ASP A 50 -3.06 2.13 -6.91
CA ASP A 50 -4.22 1.25 -7.10
C ASP A 50 -4.55 0.49 -5.80
N PHE A 51 -3.54 0.11 -5.02
CA PHE A 51 -3.74 -0.49 -3.71
C PHE A 51 -4.43 0.45 -2.72
N ALA A 52 -3.99 1.69 -2.61
CA ALA A 52 -4.57 2.68 -1.70
C ALA A 52 -6.04 3.02 -2.03
N THR A 53 -6.43 2.94 -3.31
CA THR A 53 -7.80 3.19 -3.77
C THR A 53 -8.71 1.96 -3.72
N HIS A 54 -8.16 0.75 -3.62
CA HIS A 54 -8.89 -0.52 -3.60
C HIS A 54 -8.76 -1.27 -2.26
N ALA A 55 -8.52 -0.56 -1.17
CA ALA A 55 -8.42 -1.16 0.17
C ALA A 55 -9.68 -1.95 0.62
N GLN A 56 -10.74 -1.92 -0.18
CA GLN A 56 -11.94 -2.78 -0.06
C GLN A 56 -11.95 -3.86 -1.15
N ALA A 57 -10.82 -4.56 -1.35
CA ALA A 57 -10.83 -5.71 -2.23
C ALA A 57 -11.62 -6.88 -1.62
N PRO A 58 -12.29 -7.67 -2.46
CA PRO A 58 -13.10 -8.79 -2.00
C PRO A 58 -12.27 -9.74 -1.15
N ALA A 59 -12.80 -10.08 0.02
CA ALA A 59 -12.26 -11.13 0.87
C ALA A 59 -12.16 -12.42 0.05
N GLY A 60 -10.95 -12.93 -0.19
CA GLY A 60 -10.89 -14.19 -0.93
C GLY A 60 -9.50 -14.74 -1.26
N ARG A 61 -8.44 -13.99 -1.17
CA ARG A 61 -7.13 -14.52 -1.48
C ARG A 61 -6.15 -14.23 -0.34
N THR A 62 -5.74 -15.28 0.34
CA THR A 62 -4.64 -15.22 1.32
C THR A 62 -3.36 -15.69 0.65
N TYR A 63 -2.31 -14.94 0.81
CA TYR A 63 -1.00 -15.20 0.21
C TYR A 63 -0.01 -15.78 1.24
N ILE A 64 -0.14 -15.34 2.50
CA ILE A 64 0.64 -15.87 3.62
C ILE A 64 -0.01 -17.16 4.11
N THR A 65 0.80 -18.16 4.45
CA THR A 65 0.30 -19.48 4.87
C THR A 65 -0.48 -19.39 6.17
N SER A 66 -1.44 -20.31 6.35
CA SER A 66 -2.25 -20.39 7.59
C SER A 66 -1.42 -20.61 8.85
N VAL A 67 -0.21 -21.15 8.74
CA VAL A 67 0.73 -21.31 9.85
C VAL A 67 1.41 -19.98 10.20
N GLN A 68 1.74 -19.17 9.22
CA GLN A 68 2.44 -17.89 9.39
C GLN A 68 1.50 -16.75 9.76
N THR A 69 0.23 -16.82 9.36
CA THR A 69 -0.77 -15.76 9.65
C THR A 69 -0.88 -15.43 11.15
N PRO A 70 -0.99 -16.38 12.09
CA PRO A 70 -1.05 -16.04 13.50
C PRO A 70 0.27 -15.47 14.03
N ILE A 71 1.42 -15.89 13.49
CA ILE A 71 2.73 -15.34 13.85
C ILE A 71 2.82 -13.88 13.40
N LEU A 72 2.40 -13.58 12.17
CA LEU A 72 2.33 -12.23 11.63
C LEU A 72 1.43 -11.34 12.48
N ALA A 73 0.22 -11.81 12.82
CA ALA A 73 -0.72 -11.04 13.63
C ALA A 73 -0.15 -10.72 15.02
N ALA A 74 0.44 -11.72 15.68
CA ALA A 74 1.08 -11.53 16.98
C ALA A 74 2.27 -10.56 16.88
N ALA A 75 3.13 -10.70 15.87
CA ALA A 75 4.27 -9.80 15.67
C ALA A 75 3.84 -8.36 15.40
N ALA A 76 2.86 -8.15 14.53
CA ALA A 76 2.32 -6.83 14.22
C ALA A 76 1.73 -6.16 15.48
N GLU A 77 0.97 -6.91 16.29
CA GLU A 77 0.39 -6.42 17.54
C GLU A 77 1.45 -6.08 18.60
N ARG A 78 2.59 -6.79 18.59
CA ARG A 78 3.72 -6.44 19.51
C ARG A 78 4.53 -5.25 19.02
N ILE A 79 4.54 -4.97 17.70
CA ILE A 79 5.18 -3.75 17.12
C ILE A 79 4.33 -2.52 17.42
N LEU A 80 3.01 -2.61 17.24
CA LEU A 80 2.05 -1.53 17.50
C LEU A 80 0.89 -2.07 18.35
N PRO A 81 1.09 -2.14 19.66
CA PRO A 81 0.10 -2.72 20.56
C PRO A 81 -1.09 -1.79 20.79
N ARG A 82 -2.22 -2.38 21.15
CA ARG A 82 -3.36 -1.63 21.65
C ARG A 82 -3.00 -0.95 22.98
N THR A 83 -3.24 0.35 23.05
CA THR A 83 -3.12 1.18 24.25
C THR A 83 -4.38 2.01 24.44
N ASP A 84 -4.27 3.33 24.54
CA ASP A 84 -5.34 4.31 24.36
C ASP A 84 -5.70 4.50 22.86
N THR A 85 -4.90 3.94 21.97
CA THR A 85 -5.13 3.88 20.52
C THR A 85 -5.33 2.44 20.06
N PRO A 86 -6.01 2.22 18.90
CA PRO A 86 -6.15 0.89 18.31
C PRO A 86 -4.80 0.21 18.10
N GLY A 87 -4.72 -1.11 18.32
CA GLY A 87 -3.55 -1.90 17.98
C GLY A 87 -3.48 -2.24 16.48
N ALA A 88 -2.39 -2.90 16.06
CA ALA A 88 -2.20 -3.31 14.67
C ALA A 88 -3.31 -4.27 14.20
N ILE A 89 -3.79 -5.15 15.05
CA ILE A 89 -4.90 -6.06 14.71
C ILE A 89 -6.19 -5.28 14.49
N ASP A 90 -6.51 -4.33 15.37
CA ASP A 90 -7.70 -3.48 15.24
C ASP A 90 -7.69 -2.62 13.99
N ALA A 91 -6.50 -2.19 13.58
CA ALA A 91 -6.26 -1.42 12.36
C ALA A 91 -6.27 -2.28 11.09
N GLY A 92 -6.41 -3.61 11.20
CA GLY A 92 -6.43 -4.53 10.05
C GLY A 92 -5.06 -4.75 9.40
N VAL A 93 -3.97 -4.42 10.09
CA VAL A 93 -2.60 -4.52 9.57
C VAL A 93 -2.22 -5.91 9.08
N PRO A 94 -2.58 -7.03 9.76
CA PRO A 94 -2.24 -8.36 9.25
C PRO A 94 -2.84 -8.65 7.86
N ALA A 95 -4.08 -8.25 7.62
CA ALA A 95 -4.74 -8.41 6.32
C ALA A 95 -4.11 -7.49 5.25
N PHE A 96 -3.72 -6.28 5.65
CA PHE A 96 -2.98 -5.36 4.78
C PHE A 96 -1.64 -5.98 4.36
N ILE A 97 -0.86 -6.53 5.30
CA ILE A 97 0.45 -7.13 5.01
C ILE A 97 0.29 -8.37 4.12
N ASP A 98 -0.69 -9.23 4.36
CA ASP A 98 -0.96 -10.40 3.52
C ASP A 98 -1.20 -10.01 2.08
N ARG A 99 -2.04 -9.01 1.86
CA ARG A 99 -2.31 -8.49 0.51
C ARG A 99 -1.10 -7.80 -0.10
N PHE A 100 -0.40 -6.96 0.67
CA PHE A 100 0.80 -6.26 0.23
C PHE A 100 1.91 -7.24 -0.17
N TYR A 101 2.08 -8.32 0.60
CA TYR A 101 2.98 -9.42 0.30
C TYR A 101 2.69 -10.05 -1.07
N GLY A 102 1.43 -10.37 -1.36
CA GLY A 102 1.07 -11.10 -2.57
C GLY A 102 0.99 -10.26 -3.83
N GLU A 103 0.64 -8.99 -3.70
CA GLU A 103 0.33 -8.13 -4.85
C GLU A 103 1.44 -7.12 -5.18
N PHE A 104 2.27 -6.73 -4.19
CA PHE A 104 3.20 -5.60 -4.35
C PHE A 104 4.65 -5.91 -4.01
N MET A 105 4.92 -6.88 -3.14
CA MET A 105 6.29 -7.21 -2.77
C MET A 105 7.02 -7.93 -3.89
N THR A 106 8.30 -7.58 -4.07
CA THR A 106 9.19 -8.37 -4.91
C THR A 106 9.45 -9.75 -4.28
N SER A 107 9.87 -10.72 -5.10
CA SER A 107 10.24 -12.05 -4.57
C SER A 107 11.39 -12.00 -3.53
N ALA A 108 12.22 -10.96 -3.57
CA ALA A 108 13.26 -10.74 -2.57
C ALA A 108 12.64 -10.30 -1.23
N ASP A 109 11.75 -9.33 -1.26
CA ASP A 109 11.05 -8.82 -0.06
C ASP A 109 10.13 -9.88 0.54
N GLN A 110 9.46 -10.67 -0.29
CA GLN A 110 8.67 -11.82 0.17
C GLN A 110 9.50 -12.80 0.98
N ARG A 111 10.71 -13.13 0.49
CA ARG A 111 11.64 -14.01 1.24
C ARG A 111 12.11 -13.36 2.54
N LEU A 112 12.37 -12.06 2.55
CA LEU A 112 12.74 -11.34 3.77
C LEU A 112 11.60 -11.36 4.79
N LEU A 113 10.35 -11.11 4.38
CA LEU A 113 9.20 -11.15 5.28
C LEU A 113 9.02 -12.54 5.90
N VAL A 114 9.04 -13.58 5.08
CA VAL A 114 8.96 -14.97 5.56
C VAL A 114 10.11 -15.29 6.51
N SER A 115 11.34 -14.86 6.18
CA SER A 115 12.50 -15.05 7.06
C SER A 115 12.34 -14.36 8.43
N ALA A 116 11.63 -13.22 8.50
CA ALA A 116 11.31 -12.59 9.79
C ALA A 116 10.36 -13.45 10.62
N LEU A 117 9.29 -13.96 10.00
CA LEU A 117 8.33 -14.83 10.70
C LEU A 117 8.96 -16.13 11.17
N ASP A 118 9.81 -16.75 10.34
CA ASP A 118 10.55 -17.95 10.70
C ASP A 118 11.55 -17.68 11.83
N ALA A 119 12.19 -16.52 11.84
CA ALA A 119 13.11 -16.14 12.92
C ALA A 119 12.39 -16.03 14.28
N PHE A 120 11.18 -15.43 14.31
CA PHE A 120 10.36 -15.38 15.53
C PHE A 120 9.94 -16.76 15.98
N GLU A 121 9.46 -17.59 15.07
CA GLU A 121 9.02 -18.95 15.39
C GLU A 121 10.17 -19.82 15.91
N ASN A 122 11.34 -19.75 15.28
CA ASN A 122 12.52 -20.50 15.70
C ASN A 122 13.04 -20.03 17.07
N ALA A 123 13.10 -18.71 17.29
CA ALA A 123 13.52 -18.15 18.57
C ALA A 123 12.53 -18.49 19.69
N ALA A 124 11.23 -18.44 19.41
CA ALA A 124 10.17 -18.82 20.35
C ALA A 124 10.26 -20.29 20.75
N LYS A 125 10.43 -21.20 19.78
CA LYS A 125 10.61 -22.63 20.04
C LYS A 125 11.88 -22.92 20.82
N ALA A 126 12.97 -22.26 20.48
CA ALA A 126 14.25 -22.45 21.20
C ALA A 126 14.19 -21.96 22.65
N ALA A 127 13.52 -20.84 22.92
CA ALA A 127 13.48 -20.25 24.26
C ALA A 127 12.37 -20.83 25.16
N HIS A 128 11.22 -21.18 24.54
CA HIS A 128 9.99 -21.50 25.29
C HIS A 128 9.36 -22.84 24.91
N GLY A 129 9.83 -23.49 23.84
CA GLY A 129 9.28 -24.79 23.40
C GLY A 129 7.89 -24.68 22.75
N ALA A 130 7.41 -23.45 22.43
CA ALA A 130 6.09 -23.20 21.91
C ALA A 130 6.15 -22.26 20.69
N SER A 131 5.07 -22.23 19.88
CA SER A 131 4.96 -21.30 18.77
C SER A 131 4.89 -19.86 19.29
N PHE A 132 5.50 -18.92 18.55
CA PHE A 132 5.51 -17.49 18.87
C PHE A 132 4.12 -16.93 19.13
N ALA A 133 3.12 -17.32 18.33
CA ALA A 133 1.74 -16.87 18.49
C ALA A 133 1.07 -17.35 19.79
N MET A 134 1.59 -18.40 20.41
CA MET A 134 1.05 -18.99 21.63
C MET A 134 1.71 -18.45 22.92
N LEU A 135 2.76 -17.67 22.78
CA LEU A 135 3.50 -17.08 23.90
C LEU A 135 2.70 -15.94 24.56
N SER A 136 3.00 -15.68 25.84
CA SER A 136 2.51 -14.47 26.50
C SER A 136 3.09 -13.22 25.86
N GLY A 137 2.42 -12.06 26.01
CA GLY A 137 2.91 -10.79 25.44
C GLY A 137 4.34 -10.44 25.86
N GLU A 138 4.71 -10.70 27.13
CA GLU A 138 6.07 -10.47 27.64
C GLU A 138 7.11 -11.37 26.96
N GLN A 139 6.75 -12.64 26.75
CA GLN A 139 7.61 -13.61 26.06
C GLN A 139 7.76 -13.24 24.58
N GLN A 140 6.67 -12.83 23.92
CA GLN A 140 6.71 -12.33 22.54
C GLN A 140 7.62 -11.11 22.43
N ASP A 141 7.53 -10.16 23.35
CA ASP A 141 8.39 -8.98 23.39
C ASP A 141 9.87 -9.33 23.57
N ALA A 142 10.17 -10.31 24.43
CA ALA A 142 11.54 -10.78 24.63
C ALA A 142 12.11 -11.41 23.35
N VAL A 143 11.34 -12.28 22.69
CA VAL A 143 11.70 -12.89 21.41
C VAL A 143 11.90 -11.83 20.34
N LEU A 144 10.98 -10.88 20.24
CA LEU A 144 11.01 -9.81 19.23
C LEU A 144 12.27 -8.94 19.39
N ARG A 145 12.60 -8.55 20.63
CA ARG A 145 13.83 -7.81 20.94
C ARG A 145 15.10 -8.60 20.60
N SER A 146 15.13 -9.89 20.90
CA SER A 146 16.29 -10.74 20.60
C SER A 146 16.56 -10.84 19.09
N VAL A 147 15.50 -11.05 18.30
CA VAL A 147 15.59 -11.09 16.84
C VAL A 147 15.97 -9.73 16.26
N ALA A 148 15.36 -8.64 16.77
CA ALA A 148 15.69 -7.28 16.34
C ALA A 148 17.17 -6.96 16.58
N THR A 149 17.69 -7.27 17.76
CA THR A 149 19.12 -7.05 18.10
C THR A 149 20.04 -7.89 17.21
N ALA A 150 19.71 -9.15 16.96
CA ALA A 150 20.51 -10.03 16.11
C ALA A 150 20.55 -9.59 14.63
N GLN A 151 19.62 -8.74 14.21
CA GLN A 151 19.52 -8.24 12.84
C GLN A 151 19.85 -6.74 12.70
N GLN A 152 20.22 -6.07 13.79
CA GLN A 152 20.41 -4.61 13.83
C GLN A 152 21.45 -4.12 12.81
N GLU A 153 22.48 -4.90 12.52
CA GLU A 153 23.57 -4.54 11.59
C GLU A 153 23.29 -4.97 10.14
N LYS A 154 22.15 -5.63 9.88
CA LYS A 154 21.79 -6.10 8.53
C LYS A 154 20.93 -5.09 7.82
N ASP A 155 21.32 -4.71 6.61
CA ASP A 155 20.53 -3.85 5.72
C ASP A 155 20.44 -4.50 4.32
N PRO A 156 19.25 -4.83 3.80
CA PRO A 156 17.96 -4.80 4.50
C PRO A 156 17.83 -5.94 5.52
N SER A 157 17.28 -5.63 6.71
CA SER A 157 16.97 -6.66 7.68
C SER A 157 15.53 -7.16 7.51
N SER A 158 15.31 -8.44 7.74
CA SER A 158 13.97 -9.02 7.65
C SER A 158 13.01 -8.43 8.69
N PHE A 159 13.50 -8.18 9.90
CA PHE A 159 12.73 -7.47 10.93
C PHE A 159 12.44 -6.01 10.55
N GLY A 160 13.42 -5.32 9.97
CA GLY A 160 13.26 -3.93 9.49
C GLY A 160 12.15 -3.81 8.45
N LEU A 161 12.10 -4.73 7.49
CA LEU A 161 11.03 -4.78 6.49
C LEU A 161 9.67 -4.99 7.15
N LEU A 162 9.52 -6.03 8.00
CA LEU A 162 8.26 -6.29 8.69
C LEU A 162 7.78 -5.08 9.50
N ARG A 163 8.68 -4.46 10.26
CA ARG A 163 8.38 -3.24 11.03
C ARG A 163 7.89 -2.11 10.12
N SER A 164 8.56 -1.86 9.01
CA SER A 164 8.23 -0.79 8.08
C SER A 164 6.85 -1.01 7.46
N VAL A 165 6.54 -2.23 7.02
CA VAL A 165 5.23 -2.56 6.43
C VAL A 165 4.12 -2.52 7.48
N THR A 166 4.41 -2.91 8.73
CA THR A 166 3.46 -2.80 9.85
C THR A 166 3.10 -1.33 10.12
N ILE A 167 4.10 -0.46 10.19
CA ILE A 167 3.90 0.99 10.37
C ILE A 167 3.12 1.57 9.19
N LEU A 168 3.48 1.20 7.96
CA LEU A 168 2.77 1.64 6.76
C LEU A 168 1.29 1.25 6.83
N GLY A 169 0.99 -0.04 7.05
CA GLY A 169 -0.40 -0.52 7.13
C GLY A 169 -1.19 0.13 8.25
N TYR A 170 -0.56 0.43 9.37
CA TYR A 170 -1.19 1.09 10.49
C TYR A 170 -1.62 2.53 10.15
N PHE A 171 -0.68 3.36 9.70
CA PHE A 171 -0.96 4.77 9.43
C PHE A 171 -1.78 5.02 8.16
N THR A 172 -1.88 4.04 7.26
CA THR A 172 -2.76 4.10 6.08
C THR A 172 -4.14 3.49 6.33
N SER A 173 -4.39 2.93 7.52
CA SER A 173 -5.69 2.36 7.85
C SER A 173 -6.74 3.43 8.12
N GLU A 174 -7.98 3.17 7.69
CA GLU A 174 -9.12 4.05 7.95
C GLU A 174 -9.35 4.25 9.45
N THR A 175 -9.19 3.19 10.23
CA THR A 175 -9.38 3.21 11.70
C THR A 175 -8.44 4.21 12.34
N VAL A 176 -7.15 4.16 12.00
CA VAL A 176 -6.13 5.06 12.55
C VAL A 176 -6.32 6.48 12.03
N GLY A 177 -6.60 6.63 10.75
CA GLY A 177 -6.88 7.94 10.15
C GLY A 177 -7.99 8.69 10.88
N LYS A 178 -9.09 8.00 11.20
CA LYS A 178 -10.25 8.61 11.87
C LYS A 178 -10.12 8.75 13.39
N GLN A 179 -9.46 7.80 14.05
CA GLN A 179 -9.44 7.76 15.52
C GLN A 179 -8.19 8.37 16.14
N VAL A 180 -7.05 8.26 15.48
CA VAL A 180 -5.75 8.68 16.02
C VAL A 180 -5.25 9.96 15.35
N LEU A 181 -5.38 10.02 14.03
CA LEU A 181 -4.97 11.17 13.24
C LEU A 181 -6.13 12.15 13.07
N HIS A 182 -5.84 13.35 12.61
CA HIS A 182 -6.87 14.28 12.15
C HIS A 182 -7.06 14.09 10.65
N TYR A 183 -8.01 13.23 10.27
CA TYR A 183 -8.33 12.99 8.87
C TYR A 183 -9.34 14.03 8.36
N ASP A 184 -8.89 14.86 7.42
CA ASP A 184 -9.76 15.78 6.70
C ASP A 184 -9.63 15.53 5.19
N PRO A 185 -10.62 14.83 4.57
CA PRO A 185 -10.57 14.48 3.14
C PRO A 185 -10.71 15.69 2.22
N VAL A 186 -11.24 16.80 2.72
CA VAL A 186 -11.48 18.03 1.94
C VAL A 186 -11.14 19.25 2.79
N PRO A 187 -9.87 19.54 3.05
CA PRO A 187 -9.48 20.73 3.77
C PRO A 187 -9.96 21.98 3.00
N GLY A 188 -10.81 22.80 3.62
CA GLY A 188 -11.48 23.91 2.97
C GLY A 188 -10.55 25.05 2.58
N ALA A 189 -9.58 25.38 3.41
CA ALA A 189 -8.58 26.42 3.20
C ALA A 189 -7.22 25.96 3.70
N TYR A 190 -6.16 26.34 2.97
CA TYR A 190 -4.82 26.14 3.44
C TYR A 190 -4.45 27.24 4.43
N ASP A 191 -4.27 26.88 5.70
CA ASP A 191 -3.68 27.71 6.72
C ASP A 191 -2.44 26.98 7.28
N GLY A 192 -1.27 27.42 6.89
CA GLY A 192 0.01 26.77 7.23
C GLY A 192 0.47 26.94 8.67
N CYS A 193 -0.22 27.79 9.46
CA CYS A 193 0.19 28.15 10.83
C CYS A 193 -0.94 27.98 11.84
N ILE A 194 -1.77 26.98 11.69
CA ILE A 194 -2.84 26.67 12.66
C ILE A 194 -2.20 26.24 13.99
N PRO A 195 -2.59 26.87 15.12
CA PRO A 195 -2.13 26.43 16.44
C PRO A 195 -2.53 24.98 16.71
N ILE A 196 -1.63 24.18 17.29
CA ILE A 196 -1.82 22.75 17.52
C ILE A 196 -3.05 22.46 18.42
N GLU A 197 -3.43 23.40 19.26
CA GLU A 197 -4.62 23.32 20.11
C GLU A 197 -5.90 23.28 19.28
N GLN A 198 -5.97 24.01 18.16
CA GLN A 198 -7.15 24.06 17.29
C GLN A 198 -7.35 22.75 16.51
N VAL A 199 -6.28 22.00 16.25
CA VAL A 199 -6.34 20.68 15.60
C VAL A 199 -6.37 19.53 16.63
N GLY A 200 -6.64 19.82 17.90
CA GLY A 200 -6.75 18.80 18.94
C GLY A 200 -5.45 18.08 19.27
N ARG A 201 -4.31 18.67 18.97
CA ARG A 201 -2.97 18.10 19.17
C ARG A 201 -2.74 16.78 18.44
N ARG A 202 -3.43 16.57 17.34
CA ARG A 202 -3.31 15.37 16.49
C ARG A 202 -2.54 15.70 15.21
N ASN A 203 -1.82 14.72 14.71
CA ASN A 203 -1.22 14.84 13.38
C ASN A 203 -2.28 14.78 12.30
N TRP A 204 -2.14 15.62 11.29
CA TRP A 204 -3.01 15.62 10.12
C TRP A 204 -2.66 14.47 9.18
N THR A 205 -3.69 13.95 8.50
CA THR A 205 -3.56 13.07 7.37
C THR A 205 -4.59 13.47 6.32
N THR A 206 -4.22 13.37 5.07
CA THR A 206 -5.07 13.66 3.89
C THR A 206 -5.31 12.39 3.10
#